data_7c88f0a6d088d8c0ba2de2473c9153ba
#
_entry.id   7c88f0a6d088d8c0ba2de2473c9153ba
#
_cell.length_a   1.000
_cell.length_b   1.000
_cell.length_c   1.000
_cell.angle_alpha   90.00
_cell.angle_beta   90.00
_cell.angle_gamma   90.00
#
_symmetry.space_group_name_H-M   'P 1'
#
loop_
_entity.id
_entity.type
_entity.pdbx_description
1 polymer ?
#
loop_
_entity_poly.entity_id
_entity_poly.type
_entity_poly.pdbx_seq_one_letter_code
_entity_poly.pdbx_strand_id
1 'polypeptide(L)'
;MSHAPTITKGQQIIELLEAYGVDTVFGIPGVHTLELYRGLAASNIQHITPRHEQGAGFMADGYARITAKPGVCFVITGPGLTNIATAMGQALGDSIPMLVISTVNGESTKEQGCLHAMPRQADIIRPLTVASFQLNANDSVTQTITQVFATLDARNGTPLGPVHLQIPLDVIGQLANDETVQMIQQPIEHQQQQTPKGANTLNHIQNAAHVINQHNPIVILAGGGAVNAQDQVKQLALALDAPVVTTINGRGLMANHALSVPASPSLEATRSLLAQAHCVIALGTEMGQTDYDMYVNGNLPPLKNLIRIDISPSAIQAPQQLGIHCDVSQALTHLLPLLTHKLPSVSSGEARAAMTRQT
;
A
#
# COMPACT_ATOMS: atom_id res chain seq x y z
N MET A 1 -16.77 39.22 18.61
CA MET A 1 -17.18 37.85 18.20
C MET A 1 -16.62 37.68 16.79
N SER A 2 -15.49 36.97 16.65
CA SER A 2 -14.94 36.63 15.32
C SER A 2 -15.82 35.52 14.78
N HIS A 3 -16.62 35.82 13.74
CA HIS A 3 -17.23 34.73 12.97
C HIS A 3 -16.11 33.91 12.36
N ALA A 4 -15.98 32.62 12.76
CA ALA A 4 -15.20 31.68 12.00
C ALA A 4 -15.71 31.68 10.54
N PRO A 5 -14.85 31.68 9.53
CA PRO A 5 -15.28 31.64 8.14
C PRO A 5 -16.17 30.43 7.94
N THR A 6 -17.37 30.65 7.42
CA THR A 6 -18.32 29.57 7.14
C THR A 6 -17.89 28.90 5.86
N ILE A 7 -17.24 27.72 5.98
CA ILE A 7 -16.76 26.91 4.86
C ILE A 7 -17.76 25.83 4.49
N THR A 8 -17.72 25.35 3.25
CA THR A 8 -18.52 24.21 2.82
C THR A 8 -17.88 22.87 3.24
N LYS A 9 -18.67 21.78 3.26
CA LYS A 9 -18.13 20.44 3.51
C LYS A 9 -17.03 20.05 2.53
N GLY A 10 -17.14 20.47 1.25
CA GLY A 10 -16.08 20.28 0.26
C GLY A 10 -14.78 21.00 0.61
N GLN A 11 -14.85 22.23 1.10
CA GLN A 11 -13.68 22.99 1.57
C GLN A 11 -13.10 22.36 2.84
N GLN A 12 -13.93 21.91 3.80
CA GLN A 12 -13.48 21.23 5.00
C GLN A 12 -12.75 19.90 4.69
N ILE A 13 -13.20 19.17 3.66
CA ILE A 13 -12.48 17.96 3.21
C ILE A 13 -11.04 18.31 2.82
N ILE A 14 -10.82 19.41 2.10
CA ILE A 14 -9.46 19.82 1.70
C ILE A 14 -8.59 20.18 2.91
N GLU A 15 -9.14 20.94 3.89
CA GLU A 15 -8.41 21.22 5.14
C GLU A 15 -8.01 19.94 5.88
N LEU A 16 -8.90 18.95 5.91
CA LEU A 16 -8.62 17.65 6.52
C LEU A 16 -7.58 16.85 5.73
N LEU A 17 -7.66 16.83 4.39
CA LEU A 17 -6.64 16.18 3.56
C LEU A 17 -5.25 16.77 3.81
N GLU A 18 -5.14 18.11 3.89
CA GLU A 18 -3.89 18.79 4.21
C GLU A 18 -3.40 18.42 5.63
N ALA A 19 -4.29 18.38 6.62
CA ALA A 19 -3.98 17.97 7.99
C ALA A 19 -3.50 16.49 8.07
N TYR A 20 -3.99 15.61 7.19
CA TYR A 20 -3.49 14.25 7.03
C TYR A 20 -2.21 14.13 6.21
N GLY A 21 -1.59 15.26 5.82
CA GLY A 21 -0.30 15.29 5.12
C GLY A 21 -0.39 15.02 3.62
N VAL A 22 -1.59 15.14 3.02
CA VAL A 22 -1.75 15.15 1.57
C VAL A 22 -1.15 16.44 1.03
N ASP A 23 -0.18 16.34 0.16
CA ASP A 23 0.51 17.47 -0.47
C ASP A 23 0.24 17.56 -1.97
N THR A 24 -0.32 16.50 -2.58
CA THR A 24 -0.58 16.44 -4.02
C THR A 24 -1.89 15.69 -4.29
N VAL A 25 -2.70 16.25 -5.20
CA VAL A 25 -3.93 15.62 -5.70
C VAL A 25 -3.96 15.61 -7.22
N PHE A 26 -4.58 14.58 -7.79
CA PHE A 26 -4.68 14.37 -9.22
C PHE A 26 -6.16 14.40 -9.64
N GLY A 27 -6.50 15.17 -10.68
CA GLY A 27 -7.89 15.19 -11.13
C GLY A 27 -8.15 16.21 -12.21
N ILE A 28 -9.30 16.07 -12.86
CA ILE A 28 -9.79 17.01 -13.87
C ILE A 28 -10.90 17.83 -13.23
N PRO A 29 -10.76 19.17 -13.16
CA PRO A 29 -11.81 20.03 -12.63
C PRO A 29 -13.12 19.89 -13.43
N GLY A 30 -14.23 19.78 -12.72
CA GLY A 30 -15.54 19.71 -13.33
C GLY A 30 -16.62 20.29 -12.41
N VAL A 31 -17.79 20.57 -12.95
CA VAL A 31 -18.89 21.21 -12.20
C VAL A 31 -19.29 20.46 -10.93
N HIS A 32 -19.09 19.14 -10.93
CA HIS A 32 -19.45 18.30 -9.80
C HIS A 32 -18.45 18.36 -8.64
N THR A 33 -17.22 18.84 -8.87
CA THR A 33 -16.14 18.85 -7.88
C THR A 33 -15.72 20.28 -7.48
N LEU A 34 -16.48 21.31 -7.88
CA LEU A 34 -16.12 22.72 -7.67
C LEU A 34 -15.82 23.06 -6.21
N GLU A 35 -16.56 22.52 -5.26
CA GLU A 35 -16.34 22.80 -3.84
C GLU A 35 -14.99 22.27 -3.33
N LEU A 36 -14.51 21.12 -3.85
CA LEU A 36 -13.17 20.64 -3.56
C LEU A 36 -12.12 21.60 -4.13
N TYR A 37 -12.29 22.04 -5.37
CA TYR A 37 -11.36 22.99 -6.01
C TYR A 37 -11.38 24.37 -5.38
N ARG A 38 -12.50 24.82 -4.79
CA ARG A 38 -12.55 26.03 -3.97
C ARG A 38 -11.67 25.89 -2.72
N GLY A 39 -11.71 24.73 -2.07
CA GLY A 39 -10.82 24.44 -0.94
C GLY A 39 -9.35 24.40 -1.36
N LEU A 40 -9.03 23.78 -2.50
CA LEU A 40 -7.66 23.73 -3.02
C LEU A 40 -7.04 25.10 -3.25
N ALA A 41 -7.83 26.08 -3.70
CA ALA A 41 -7.34 27.43 -3.93
C ALA A 41 -6.83 28.15 -2.66
N ALA A 42 -7.22 27.67 -1.48
CA ALA A 42 -6.82 28.21 -0.17
C ALA A 42 -5.82 27.28 0.57
N SER A 43 -5.44 26.16 -0.02
CA SER A 43 -4.55 25.14 0.58
C SER A 43 -3.15 25.18 -0.04
N ASN A 44 -2.20 24.47 0.58
CA ASN A 44 -0.87 24.23 0.02
C ASN A 44 -0.79 22.93 -0.82
N ILE A 45 -1.90 22.24 -1.03
CA ILE A 45 -1.95 21.01 -1.80
C ILE A 45 -1.74 21.31 -3.28
N GLN A 46 -0.74 20.70 -3.90
CA GLN A 46 -0.48 20.81 -5.32
C GLN A 46 -1.55 20.03 -6.12
N HIS A 47 -2.15 20.68 -7.10
CA HIS A 47 -3.07 20.05 -8.03
C HIS A 47 -2.40 19.72 -9.36
N ILE A 48 -2.51 18.49 -9.81
CA ILE A 48 -2.03 18.03 -11.12
C ILE A 48 -3.21 17.60 -11.98
N THR A 49 -3.37 18.29 -13.13
CA THR A 49 -4.45 18.02 -14.08
C THR A 49 -3.96 17.08 -15.18
N PRO A 50 -4.40 15.81 -15.22
CA PRO A 50 -4.16 14.91 -16.35
C PRO A 50 -5.14 15.19 -17.49
N ARG A 51 -4.97 14.48 -18.62
CA ARG A 51 -5.90 14.56 -19.75
C ARG A 51 -7.01 13.51 -19.71
N HIS A 52 -6.93 12.57 -18.76
CA HIS A 52 -7.89 11.48 -18.58
C HIS A 52 -7.83 11.00 -17.12
N GLU A 53 -8.95 10.61 -16.53
CA GLU A 53 -9.01 10.19 -15.11
C GLU A 53 -8.23 8.90 -14.87
N GLN A 54 -8.14 8.01 -15.84
CA GLN A 54 -7.23 6.85 -15.76
C GLN A 54 -5.79 7.30 -15.56
N GLY A 55 -5.37 8.37 -16.24
CA GLY A 55 -4.06 8.99 -16.04
C GLY A 55 -3.89 9.55 -14.64
N ALA A 56 -4.95 10.19 -14.07
CA ALA A 56 -4.94 10.64 -12.68
C ALA A 56 -4.68 9.47 -11.73
N GLY A 57 -5.39 8.37 -11.91
CA GLY A 57 -5.25 7.18 -11.08
C GLY A 57 -3.85 6.57 -11.16
N PHE A 58 -3.26 6.44 -12.35
CA PHE A 58 -1.89 5.94 -12.48
C PHE A 58 -0.82 6.91 -11.96
N MET A 59 -1.05 8.22 -12.02
CA MET A 59 -0.19 9.20 -11.35
C MET A 59 -0.27 9.04 -9.83
N ALA A 60 -1.46 8.85 -9.27
CA ALA A 60 -1.68 8.61 -7.85
C ALA A 60 -1.05 7.27 -7.39
N ASP A 61 -1.17 6.21 -8.19
CA ASP A 61 -0.50 4.92 -7.95
C ASP A 61 1.02 5.09 -7.88
N GLY A 62 1.62 5.72 -8.90
CA GLY A 62 3.06 5.99 -8.93
C GLY A 62 3.52 6.88 -7.77
N TYR A 63 2.74 7.90 -7.43
CA TYR A 63 3.00 8.76 -6.29
C TYR A 63 3.04 7.96 -4.97
N ALA A 64 2.04 7.10 -4.75
CA ALA A 64 1.97 6.29 -3.55
C ALA A 64 3.15 5.31 -3.42
N ARG A 65 3.59 4.70 -4.52
CA ARG A 65 4.74 3.80 -4.54
C ARG A 65 6.05 4.47 -4.14
N ILE A 66 6.23 5.73 -4.52
CA ILE A 66 7.48 6.47 -4.28
C ILE A 66 7.49 7.18 -2.92
N THR A 67 6.35 7.73 -2.50
CA THR A 67 6.26 8.55 -1.28
C THR A 67 5.82 7.77 -0.05
N ALA A 68 5.29 6.56 -0.23
CA ALA A 68 4.60 5.78 0.81
C ALA A 68 3.39 6.51 1.43
N LYS A 69 2.88 7.55 0.76
CA LYS A 69 1.64 8.25 1.12
C LYS A 69 0.51 7.78 0.21
N PRO A 70 -0.76 7.78 0.66
CA PRO A 70 -1.88 7.52 -0.24
C PRO A 70 -1.91 8.51 -1.41
N GLY A 71 -2.07 8.01 -2.63
CA GLY A 71 -2.33 8.86 -3.79
C GLY A 71 -3.79 9.31 -3.79
N VAL A 72 -4.06 10.60 -4.00
CA VAL A 72 -5.42 11.17 -3.90
C VAL A 72 -5.91 11.66 -5.25
N CYS A 73 -7.10 11.21 -5.65
CA CYS A 73 -7.74 11.61 -6.91
C CYS A 73 -9.11 12.24 -6.68
N PHE A 74 -9.41 13.30 -7.44
CA PHE A 74 -10.75 13.87 -7.54
C PHE A 74 -11.35 13.59 -8.91
N VAL A 75 -12.54 13.00 -8.94
CA VAL A 75 -13.23 12.63 -10.18
C VAL A 75 -14.69 13.09 -10.14
N ILE A 76 -15.22 13.48 -11.30
CA ILE A 76 -16.63 13.81 -11.45
C ILE A 76 -17.51 12.57 -11.41
N THR A 77 -18.80 12.80 -11.23
CA THR A 77 -19.88 11.80 -11.28
C THR A 77 -19.83 10.99 -12.58
N GLY A 78 -20.17 9.72 -12.50
CA GLY A 78 -20.39 8.84 -13.65
C GLY A 78 -19.11 8.54 -14.44
N PRO A 79 -18.93 9.12 -15.65
CA PRO A 79 -17.78 8.78 -16.50
C PRO A 79 -16.42 9.09 -15.86
N GLY A 80 -16.32 10.10 -15.02
CA GLY A 80 -15.06 10.36 -14.30
C GLY A 80 -14.67 9.21 -13.38
N LEU A 81 -15.65 8.67 -12.64
CA LEU A 81 -15.41 7.52 -11.77
C LEU A 81 -15.16 6.22 -12.56
N THR A 82 -15.89 5.97 -13.64
CA THR A 82 -15.66 4.77 -14.45
C THR A 82 -14.33 4.82 -15.21
N ASN A 83 -13.89 6.01 -15.62
CA ASN A 83 -12.59 6.18 -16.29
C ASN A 83 -11.39 5.84 -15.39
N ILE A 84 -11.47 6.10 -14.07
CA ILE A 84 -10.37 5.79 -13.13
C ILE A 84 -10.33 4.32 -12.71
N ALA A 85 -11.38 3.55 -12.99
CA ALA A 85 -11.55 2.17 -12.54
C ALA A 85 -10.37 1.24 -12.87
N THR A 86 -9.76 1.39 -14.05
CA THR A 86 -8.58 0.61 -14.44
C THR A 86 -7.41 0.80 -13.47
N ALA A 87 -7.11 2.05 -13.11
CA ALA A 87 -6.03 2.35 -12.18
C ALA A 87 -6.36 1.87 -10.76
N MET A 88 -7.63 1.95 -10.34
CA MET A 88 -8.08 1.38 -9.06
C MET A 88 -7.90 -0.14 -9.04
N GLY A 89 -8.28 -0.84 -10.11
CA GLY A 89 -8.07 -2.30 -10.21
C GLY A 89 -6.59 -2.69 -10.12
N GLN A 90 -5.70 -1.92 -10.76
CA GLN A 90 -4.26 -2.12 -10.65
C GLN A 90 -3.76 -1.87 -9.22
N ALA A 91 -4.16 -0.77 -8.61
CA ALA A 91 -3.77 -0.43 -7.25
C ALA A 91 -4.28 -1.47 -6.22
N LEU A 92 -5.50 -2.02 -6.43
CA LEU A 92 -6.02 -3.11 -5.60
C LEU A 92 -5.18 -4.38 -5.74
N GLY A 93 -4.83 -4.76 -6.98
CA GLY A 93 -4.02 -5.96 -7.23
C GLY A 93 -2.60 -5.89 -6.68
N ASP A 94 -2.07 -4.68 -6.51
CA ASP A 94 -0.72 -4.43 -5.99
C ASP A 94 -0.71 -3.89 -4.54
N SER A 95 -1.87 -3.86 -3.88
CA SER A 95 -2.01 -3.34 -2.49
C SER A 95 -1.50 -1.90 -2.32
N ILE A 96 -1.76 -1.03 -3.30
CA ILE A 96 -1.33 0.38 -3.29
C ILE A 96 -2.42 1.27 -2.68
N PRO A 97 -2.11 2.04 -1.62
CA PRO A 97 -3.08 2.93 -1.00
C PRO A 97 -3.43 4.09 -1.93
N MET A 98 -4.71 4.20 -2.27
CA MET A 98 -5.25 5.25 -3.13
C MET A 98 -6.59 5.74 -2.58
N LEU A 99 -6.79 7.04 -2.49
CA LEU A 99 -8.08 7.66 -2.17
C LEU A 99 -8.69 8.24 -3.44
N VAL A 100 -9.86 7.75 -3.82
CA VAL A 100 -10.64 8.32 -4.91
C VAL A 100 -11.87 9.01 -4.32
N ILE A 101 -11.93 10.33 -4.44
CA ILE A 101 -13.09 11.13 -4.03
C ILE A 101 -13.91 11.43 -5.29
N SER A 102 -15.14 10.94 -5.31
CA SER A 102 -16.10 11.21 -6.38
C SER A 102 -17.33 11.92 -5.85
N THR A 103 -18.00 12.62 -6.73
CA THR A 103 -19.35 13.13 -6.45
C THR A 103 -20.40 12.21 -7.08
N VAL A 104 -21.65 12.38 -6.65
CA VAL A 104 -22.83 11.74 -7.24
C VAL A 104 -23.99 12.74 -7.23
N ASN A 105 -24.89 12.63 -8.22
CA ASN A 105 -26.10 13.44 -8.23
C ASN A 105 -26.91 13.22 -6.95
N GLY A 106 -27.42 14.28 -6.36
CA GLY A 106 -28.19 14.22 -5.12
C GLY A 106 -29.53 13.50 -5.28
N GLU A 107 -30.09 13.05 -4.16
CA GLU A 107 -31.38 12.36 -4.12
C GLU A 107 -32.51 13.17 -4.77
N SER A 108 -32.51 14.49 -4.56
CA SER A 108 -33.51 15.43 -5.07
C SER A 108 -33.52 15.55 -6.60
N THR A 109 -32.49 15.06 -7.28
CA THR A 109 -32.31 15.21 -8.73
C THR A 109 -32.38 13.89 -9.51
N LYS A 110 -32.63 12.78 -8.84
CA LYS A 110 -32.60 11.43 -9.45
C LYS A 110 -33.49 11.26 -10.68
N GLU A 111 -34.57 12.02 -10.80
CA GLU A 111 -35.57 11.90 -11.89
C GLU A 111 -35.43 13.00 -12.95
N GLN A 112 -34.43 13.87 -12.90
CA GLN A 112 -34.35 15.12 -13.68
C GLN A 112 -33.41 15.08 -14.87
N GLY A 113 -32.95 13.93 -15.37
CA GLY A 113 -32.03 13.89 -16.51
C GLY A 113 -30.71 14.60 -16.28
N CYS A 114 -30.14 14.46 -15.09
CA CYS A 114 -28.93 15.14 -14.67
C CYS A 114 -27.70 14.75 -15.49
N LEU A 115 -26.80 15.71 -15.66
CA LEU A 115 -25.51 15.47 -16.29
C LEU A 115 -24.78 14.28 -15.59
N HIS A 116 -24.32 13.31 -16.39
CA HIS A 116 -23.56 12.15 -15.89
C HIS A 116 -24.29 11.31 -14.81
N ALA A 117 -25.64 11.28 -14.85
CA ALA A 117 -26.42 10.55 -13.88
C ALA A 117 -26.03 9.05 -13.86
N MET A 118 -25.46 8.62 -12.74
CA MET A 118 -25.11 7.23 -12.48
C MET A 118 -25.38 6.92 -11.00
N PRO A 119 -26.64 6.74 -10.60
CA PRO A 119 -27.04 6.66 -9.18
C PRO A 119 -26.44 5.46 -8.45
N ARG A 120 -26.00 4.41 -9.17
CA ARG A 120 -25.36 3.21 -8.62
C ARG A 120 -23.86 3.12 -8.91
N GLN A 121 -23.18 4.26 -9.12
CA GLN A 121 -21.76 4.26 -9.47
C GLN A 121 -20.88 3.62 -8.36
N ALA A 122 -21.23 3.76 -7.09
CA ALA A 122 -20.53 3.10 -6.00
C ALA A 122 -20.56 1.57 -6.12
N ASP A 123 -21.65 0.97 -6.61
CA ASP A 123 -21.75 -0.48 -6.81
C ASP A 123 -20.79 -0.98 -7.90
N ILE A 124 -20.51 -0.15 -8.91
CA ILE A 124 -19.55 -0.46 -9.98
C ILE A 124 -18.11 -0.47 -9.43
N ILE A 125 -17.80 0.47 -8.55
CA ILE A 125 -16.45 0.68 -8.05
C ILE A 125 -16.12 -0.19 -6.81
N ARG A 126 -17.12 -0.55 -6.01
CA ARG A 126 -16.93 -1.33 -4.78
C ARG A 126 -16.06 -2.58 -4.94
N PRO A 127 -16.19 -3.39 -6.00
CA PRO A 127 -15.30 -4.53 -6.21
C PRO A 127 -13.83 -4.19 -6.46
N LEU A 128 -13.53 -2.92 -6.77
CA LEU A 128 -12.18 -2.41 -7.04
C LEU A 128 -11.60 -1.66 -5.83
N THR A 129 -12.22 -1.77 -4.65
CA THR A 129 -11.85 -1.04 -3.45
C THR A 129 -11.78 -1.96 -2.24
N VAL A 130 -10.92 -1.62 -1.29
CA VAL A 130 -10.92 -2.24 0.05
C VAL A 130 -12.06 -1.69 0.92
N ALA A 131 -12.49 -0.45 0.65
CA ALA A 131 -13.67 0.15 1.27
C ALA A 131 -14.27 1.24 0.37
N SER A 132 -15.59 1.44 0.48
CA SER A 132 -16.31 2.52 -0.20
C SER A 132 -17.24 3.20 0.80
N PHE A 133 -17.03 4.49 1.01
CA PHE A 133 -17.79 5.34 1.92
C PHE A 133 -18.70 6.30 1.16
N GLN A 134 -19.78 6.72 1.80
CA GLN A 134 -20.61 7.83 1.34
C GLN A 134 -20.75 8.85 2.46
N LEU A 135 -20.51 10.12 2.16
CA LEU A 135 -20.76 11.22 3.08
C LEU A 135 -22.22 11.68 2.91
N ASN A 136 -23.06 11.46 3.92
CA ASN A 136 -24.44 11.90 3.89
C ASN A 136 -24.60 13.32 4.52
N ALA A 137 -25.79 13.91 4.39
CA ALA A 137 -26.06 15.27 4.84
C ALA A 137 -25.80 15.50 6.35
N ASN A 138 -26.10 14.50 7.18
CA ASN A 138 -25.98 14.58 8.64
C ASN A 138 -24.65 13.99 9.17
N ASP A 139 -23.79 13.46 8.29
CA ASP A 139 -22.53 12.86 8.70
C ASP A 139 -21.50 13.95 9.02
N SER A 140 -20.65 13.66 10.02
CA SER A 140 -19.47 14.46 10.31
C SER A 140 -18.39 14.21 9.24
N VAL A 141 -17.94 15.30 8.59
CA VAL A 141 -16.85 15.24 7.62
C VAL A 141 -15.56 14.73 8.28
N THR A 142 -15.26 15.25 9.47
CA THR A 142 -14.06 14.86 10.23
C THR A 142 -14.06 13.37 10.54
N GLN A 143 -15.16 12.81 11.04
CA GLN A 143 -15.25 11.38 11.33
C GLN A 143 -15.13 10.53 10.06
N THR A 144 -15.78 10.93 8.97
CA THR A 144 -15.72 10.21 7.69
C THR A 144 -14.29 10.19 7.15
N ILE A 145 -13.61 11.33 7.10
CA ILE A 145 -12.22 11.40 6.64
C ILE A 145 -11.28 10.60 7.57
N THR A 146 -11.50 10.66 8.88
CA THR A 146 -10.74 9.84 9.84
C THR A 146 -10.89 8.34 9.55
N GLN A 147 -12.09 7.85 9.27
CA GLN A 147 -12.34 6.45 8.90
C GLN A 147 -11.66 6.09 7.57
N VAL A 148 -11.73 6.98 6.58
CA VAL A 148 -11.05 6.82 5.28
C VAL A 148 -9.55 6.63 5.48
N PHE A 149 -8.89 7.53 6.22
CA PHE A 149 -7.45 7.43 6.46
C PHE A 149 -7.07 6.27 7.37
N ALA A 150 -7.91 5.91 8.33
CA ALA A 150 -7.71 4.70 9.13
C ALA A 150 -7.72 3.41 8.26
N THR A 151 -8.53 3.40 7.20
CA THR A 151 -8.57 2.27 6.24
C THR A 151 -7.35 2.25 5.33
N LEU A 152 -6.78 3.41 4.99
CA LEU A 152 -5.58 3.56 4.17
C LEU A 152 -4.28 3.29 4.95
N ASP A 153 -4.37 3.11 6.27
CA ASP A 153 -3.21 2.86 7.12
C ASP A 153 -2.96 1.35 7.29
N ALA A 154 -1.88 0.87 6.66
CA ALA A 154 -1.42 -0.52 6.77
C ALA A 154 -1.27 -1.03 8.20
N ARG A 155 -0.97 -0.14 9.15
CA ARG A 155 -0.76 -0.49 10.56
C ARG A 155 -2.01 -1.01 11.27
N ASN A 156 -3.19 -0.75 10.70
CA ASN A 156 -4.46 -1.20 11.26
C ASN A 156 -4.81 -2.66 10.90
N GLY A 157 -3.93 -3.35 10.13
CA GLY A 157 -4.12 -4.75 9.76
C GLY A 157 -5.22 -4.97 8.71
N THR A 158 -5.67 -3.91 8.05
CA THR A 158 -6.55 -3.99 6.89
C THR A 158 -5.73 -4.17 5.62
N PRO A 159 -6.22 -4.93 4.61
CA PRO A 159 -5.57 -4.97 3.32
C PRO A 159 -5.41 -3.55 2.76
N LEU A 160 -4.23 -3.22 2.22
CA LEU A 160 -4.03 -1.97 1.50
C LEU A 160 -4.69 -2.03 0.12
N GLY A 161 -5.10 -0.88 -0.36
CA GLY A 161 -5.71 -0.75 -1.69
C GLY A 161 -6.48 0.55 -1.82
N PRO A 162 -7.23 0.70 -2.93
CA PRO A 162 -8.06 1.87 -3.13
C PRO A 162 -9.21 1.97 -2.13
N VAL A 163 -9.42 3.17 -1.63
CA VAL A 163 -10.60 3.57 -0.87
C VAL A 163 -11.38 4.58 -1.69
N HIS A 164 -12.68 4.40 -1.79
CA HIS A 164 -13.58 5.32 -2.47
C HIS A 164 -14.40 6.11 -1.45
N LEU A 165 -14.47 7.42 -1.64
CA LEU A 165 -15.38 8.32 -0.92
C LEU A 165 -16.34 8.98 -1.92
N GLN A 166 -17.63 8.68 -1.81
CA GLN A 166 -18.68 9.28 -2.62
C GLN A 166 -19.36 10.41 -1.86
N ILE A 167 -19.62 11.55 -2.53
CA ILE A 167 -20.25 12.70 -1.92
C ILE A 167 -21.40 13.19 -2.83
N PRO A 168 -22.66 13.18 -2.36
CA PRO A 168 -23.76 13.79 -3.12
C PRO A 168 -23.57 15.28 -3.34
N LEU A 169 -23.97 15.81 -4.51
CA LEU A 169 -23.81 17.21 -4.88
C LEU A 169 -24.56 18.18 -3.96
N ASP A 170 -25.69 17.76 -3.44
CA ASP A 170 -26.49 18.51 -2.47
C ASP A 170 -25.89 18.48 -1.05
N VAL A 171 -24.88 17.63 -0.81
CA VAL A 171 -24.15 17.53 0.46
C VAL A 171 -22.82 18.29 0.42
N ILE A 172 -22.05 18.18 -0.66
CA ILE A 172 -20.71 18.78 -0.74
C ILE A 172 -20.71 20.31 -0.60
N GLY A 173 -21.80 20.98 -1.06
CA GLY A 173 -21.98 22.41 -0.94
C GLY A 173 -22.63 22.89 0.37
N GLN A 174 -23.05 21.98 1.25
CA GLN A 174 -23.58 22.36 2.56
C GLN A 174 -22.50 23.00 3.43
N LEU A 175 -22.92 23.90 4.32
CA LEU A 175 -22.02 24.45 5.32
C LEU A 175 -21.50 23.33 6.23
N ALA A 176 -20.21 23.37 6.52
CA ALA A 176 -19.59 22.47 7.46
C ALA A 176 -20.16 22.72 8.86
N ASN A 177 -20.56 21.65 9.54
CA ASN A 177 -20.89 21.74 10.96
C ASN A 177 -19.58 21.84 11.74
N ASP A 178 -19.45 22.91 12.56
CA ASP A 178 -18.24 23.32 13.27
C ASP A 178 -17.66 22.28 14.26
N GLU A 179 -17.18 21.17 13.79
CA GLU A 179 -16.21 20.39 14.56
C GLU A 179 -14.84 20.67 13.96
N THR A 180 -14.17 21.63 14.56
CA THR A 180 -12.89 22.18 14.17
C THR A 180 -11.84 21.09 13.90
N VAL A 181 -11.06 21.30 12.86
CA VAL A 181 -9.77 20.63 12.49
C VAL A 181 -8.79 20.50 13.70
N GLN A 182 -9.07 21.15 14.82
CA GLN A 182 -8.27 21.07 16.06
C GLN A 182 -8.20 19.68 16.70
N MET A 183 -9.01 18.71 16.30
CA MET A 183 -8.91 17.33 16.81
C MET A 183 -7.89 16.44 16.06
N ILE A 184 -7.34 16.90 14.93
CA ILE A 184 -6.29 16.17 14.23
C ILE A 184 -4.93 16.71 14.67
N GLN A 185 -4.58 16.55 15.95
CA GLN A 185 -3.26 16.92 16.48
C GLN A 185 -2.22 15.80 16.37
N GLN A 186 -2.47 14.77 15.59
CA GLN A 186 -1.39 13.85 15.23
C GLN A 186 -1.32 13.82 13.69
N PRO A 187 -0.34 14.54 13.09
CA PRO A 187 0.12 14.17 11.77
C PRO A 187 0.37 12.66 11.80
N ILE A 188 0.07 11.97 10.69
CA ILE A 188 0.68 10.67 10.46
C ILE A 188 2.19 10.95 10.28
N GLU A 189 2.83 11.37 11.37
CA GLU A 189 4.27 11.28 11.44
C GLU A 189 4.56 9.80 11.19
N HIS A 190 5.40 9.55 10.21
CA HIS A 190 6.12 8.29 10.10
C HIS A 190 6.80 8.07 11.46
N GLN A 191 6.03 7.64 12.47
CA GLN A 191 6.56 7.24 13.74
C GLN A 191 7.33 5.94 13.51
N GLN A 192 8.62 6.14 13.21
CA GLN A 192 9.64 5.11 13.04
C GLN A 192 9.84 4.24 14.29
N GLN A 193 8.99 4.36 15.31
CA GLN A 193 9.15 3.60 16.55
C GLN A 193 7.81 3.20 17.15
N GLN A 194 7.19 2.16 16.60
CA GLN A 194 6.29 1.37 17.40
C GLN A 194 6.90 -0.02 17.58
N THR A 195 7.21 -0.35 18.84
CA THR A 195 7.48 -1.73 19.28
C THR A 195 6.48 -2.69 18.64
N PRO A 196 6.92 -3.88 18.20
CA PRO A 196 6.02 -4.91 17.67
C PRO A 196 4.81 -5.05 18.59
N LYS A 197 3.60 -4.90 18.05
CA LYS A 197 2.37 -4.97 18.86
C LYS A 197 2.20 -6.38 19.42
N GLY A 198 2.63 -6.56 20.68
CA GLY A 198 2.36 -7.74 21.50
C GLY A 198 3.55 -8.67 21.75
N ALA A 199 3.55 -9.28 22.94
CA ALA A 199 4.54 -10.29 23.37
C ALA A 199 4.67 -11.47 22.37
N ASN A 200 3.60 -11.80 21.65
CA ASN A 200 3.60 -12.86 20.64
C ASN A 200 4.51 -12.57 19.45
N THR A 201 4.60 -11.32 18.98
CA THR A 201 5.44 -10.98 17.82
C THR A 201 6.92 -11.16 18.14
N LEU A 202 7.38 -10.74 19.32
CA LEU A 202 8.76 -10.95 19.73
C LEU A 202 9.10 -12.43 19.87
N ASN A 203 8.19 -13.26 20.40
CA ASN A 203 8.37 -14.72 20.46
C ASN A 203 8.47 -15.33 19.05
N HIS A 204 7.66 -14.86 18.10
CA HIS A 204 7.76 -15.32 16.70
C HIS A 204 9.09 -14.91 16.07
N ILE A 205 9.61 -13.70 16.35
CA ILE A 205 10.93 -13.25 15.88
C ILE A 205 12.05 -14.13 16.47
N GLN A 206 11.99 -14.45 17.77
CA GLN A 206 12.95 -15.35 18.42
C GLN A 206 12.91 -16.76 17.81
N ASN A 207 11.72 -17.31 17.56
CA ASN A 207 11.55 -18.60 16.89
C ASN A 207 12.10 -18.56 15.47
N ALA A 208 11.87 -17.47 14.73
CA ALA A 208 12.43 -17.27 13.40
C ALA A 208 13.97 -17.25 13.44
N ALA A 209 14.56 -16.51 14.38
CA ALA A 209 16.00 -16.48 14.56
C ALA A 209 16.57 -17.89 14.83
N HIS A 210 15.89 -18.67 15.67
CA HIS A 210 16.29 -20.06 15.95
C HIS A 210 16.28 -20.92 14.69
N VAL A 211 15.20 -20.87 13.90
CA VAL A 211 15.10 -21.60 12.62
C VAL A 211 16.17 -21.14 11.64
N ILE A 212 16.37 -19.81 11.46
CA ILE A 212 17.39 -19.26 10.57
C ILE A 212 18.77 -19.73 10.96
N ASN A 213 19.11 -19.69 12.26
CA ASN A 213 20.42 -20.08 12.76
C ASN A 213 20.75 -21.56 12.52
N GLN A 214 19.76 -22.42 12.42
CA GLN A 214 19.94 -23.87 12.19
C GLN A 214 20.09 -24.28 10.71
N HIS A 215 19.72 -23.40 9.76
CA HIS A 215 19.62 -23.78 8.34
C HIS A 215 20.64 -23.01 7.48
N ASN A 216 21.15 -23.70 6.46
CA ASN A 216 21.97 -23.15 5.38
C ASN A 216 21.93 -24.16 4.19
N PRO A 217 21.79 -23.74 2.93
CA PRO A 217 21.75 -22.36 2.43
C PRO A 217 20.39 -21.67 2.64
N ILE A 218 20.43 -20.36 2.73
CA ILE A 218 19.27 -19.48 2.87
C ILE A 218 19.06 -18.65 1.60
N VAL A 219 17.81 -18.34 1.28
CA VAL A 219 17.43 -17.37 0.23
C VAL A 219 16.42 -16.40 0.81
N ILE A 220 16.55 -15.13 0.48
CA ILE A 220 15.61 -14.07 0.84
C ILE A 220 14.75 -13.77 -0.39
N LEU A 221 13.42 -13.72 -0.22
CA LEU A 221 12.46 -13.27 -1.21
C LEU A 221 11.87 -11.92 -0.74
N ALA A 222 12.22 -10.82 -1.40
CA ALA A 222 11.85 -9.48 -0.98
C ALA A 222 10.85 -8.83 -1.93
N GLY A 223 9.72 -8.38 -1.39
CA GLY A 223 8.65 -7.68 -2.11
C GLY A 223 8.60 -6.19 -1.83
N GLY A 224 7.50 -5.55 -2.24
CA GLY A 224 7.26 -4.12 -2.08
C GLY A 224 7.28 -3.63 -0.63
N GLY A 225 6.80 -4.45 0.31
CA GLY A 225 6.82 -4.12 1.74
C GLY A 225 8.21 -4.08 2.38
N ALA A 226 9.26 -4.53 1.66
CA ALA A 226 10.64 -4.46 2.13
C ALA A 226 11.41 -3.22 1.63
N VAL A 227 10.82 -2.40 0.75
CA VAL A 227 11.53 -1.28 0.09
C VAL A 227 12.06 -0.26 1.10
N ASN A 228 11.26 0.06 2.12
CA ASN A 228 11.66 1.00 3.18
C ASN A 228 12.67 0.42 4.18
N ALA A 229 12.95 -0.89 4.10
CA ALA A 229 13.92 -1.60 4.94
C ALA A 229 15.22 -1.95 4.18
N GLN A 230 15.56 -1.24 3.11
CA GLN A 230 16.65 -1.56 2.19
C GLN A 230 17.97 -1.89 2.90
N ASP A 231 18.41 -1.04 3.84
CA ASP A 231 19.70 -1.23 4.52
C ASP A 231 19.69 -2.45 5.44
N GLN A 232 18.57 -2.70 6.10
CA GLN A 232 18.40 -3.88 6.95
C GLN A 232 18.32 -5.18 6.12
N VAL A 233 17.70 -5.14 4.94
CA VAL A 233 17.70 -6.29 4.01
C VAL A 233 19.11 -6.58 3.52
N LYS A 234 19.93 -5.56 3.20
CA LYS A 234 21.33 -5.74 2.84
C LYS A 234 22.14 -6.34 4.00
N GLN A 235 21.94 -5.84 5.23
CA GLN A 235 22.58 -6.40 6.43
C GLN A 235 22.17 -7.86 6.65
N LEU A 236 20.90 -8.19 6.50
CA LEU A 236 20.40 -9.56 6.61
C LEU A 236 21.05 -10.48 5.57
N ALA A 237 21.11 -10.04 4.31
CA ALA A 237 21.71 -10.78 3.21
C ALA A 237 23.20 -11.08 3.47
N LEU A 238 23.94 -10.08 3.94
CA LEU A 238 25.37 -10.22 4.29
C LEU A 238 25.56 -11.14 5.51
N ALA A 239 24.77 -10.98 6.57
CA ALA A 239 24.87 -11.79 7.78
C ALA A 239 24.61 -13.29 7.49
N LEU A 240 23.75 -13.57 6.52
CA LEU A 240 23.33 -14.94 6.20
C LEU A 240 24.00 -15.51 4.94
N ASP A 241 24.87 -14.77 4.26
CA ASP A 241 25.41 -15.15 2.94
C ASP A 241 24.27 -15.58 1.99
N ALA A 242 23.18 -14.82 1.96
CA ALA A 242 21.92 -15.19 1.32
C ALA A 242 21.64 -14.38 0.06
N PRO A 243 21.47 -15.01 -1.12
CA PRO A 243 20.93 -14.36 -2.29
C PRO A 243 19.57 -13.74 -2.00
N VAL A 244 19.32 -12.53 -2.58
CA VAL A 244 18.06 -11.83 -2.46
C VAL A 244 17.36 -11.81 -3.81
N VAL A 245 16.28 -12.57 -3.93
CA VAL A 245 15.35 -12.55 -5.06
C VAL A 245 14.35 -11.43 -4.82
N THR A 246 14.17 -10.54 -5.78
CA THR A 246 13.21 -9.44 -5.66
C THR A 246 11.98 -9.69 -6.55
N THR A 247 10.79 -9.42 -5.99
CA THR A 247 9.57 -9.35 -6.79
C THR A 247 9.54 -8.10 -7.65
N ILE A 248 8.55 -7.94 -8.52
CA ILE A 248 8.41 -6.75 -9.37
C ILE A 248 8.37 -5.47 -8.52
N ASN A 249 7.59 -5.47 -7.43
CA ASN A 249 7.46 -4.33 -6.54
C ASN A 249 8.67 -4.11 -5.61
N GLY A 250 9.56 -5.11 -5.48
CA GLY A 250 10.83 -5.02 -4.74
C GLY A 250 12.03 -4.66 -5.60
N ARG A 251 11.86 -4.41 -6.90
CA ARG A 251 12.97 -4.07 -7.81
C ARG A 251 13.71 -2.82 -7.35
N GLY A 252 15.03 -2.86 -7.49
CA GLY A 252 15.91 -1.77 -7.03
C GLY A 252 16.41 -1.93 -5.61
N LEU A 253 15.75 -2.71 -4.74
CA LEU A 253 16.11 -2.91 -3.34
C LEU A 253 17.57 -3.33 -3.15
N MET A 254 18.06 -4.20 -4.02
CA MET A 254 19.43 -4.73 -4.00
C MET A 254 20.25 -4.26 -5.21
N ALA A 255 19.99 -3.08 -5.74
CA ALA A 255 20.71 -2.56 -6.91
C ALA A 255 22.22 -2.61 -6.72
N ASN A 256 22.93 -3.16 -7.70
CA ASN A 256 24.40 -3.29 -7.74
C ASN A 256 25.01 -4.12 -6.59
N HIS A 257 24.22 -4.87 -5.83
CA HIS A 257 24.74 -5.72 -4.75
C HIS A 257 25.08 -7.12 -5.28
N ALA A 258 26.21 -7.72 -4.83
CA ALA A 258 26.67 -9.03 -5.31
C ALA A 258 25.66 -10.17 -5.03
N LEU A 259 24.94 -10.10 -3.91
CA LEU A 259 23.88 -11.03 -3.52
C LEU A 259 22.52 -10.79 -4.22
N SER A 260 22.40 -9.78 -5.09
CA SER A 260 21.15 -9.47 -5.80
C SER A 260 20.81 -10.51 -6.86
N VAL A 261 19.56 -10.96 -6.88
CA VAL A 261 18.96 -11.76 -7.94
C VAL A 261 17.73 -11.01 -8.48
N PRO A 262 17.92 -10.05 -9.41
CA PRO A 262 16.84 -9.22 -9.94
C PRO A 262 16.04 -9.96 -11.02
N ALA A 263 15.87 -11.27 -10.88
CA ALA A 263 15.18 -12.14 -11.79
C ALA A 263 13.88 -12.66 -11.17
N SER A 264 12.82 -12.72 -11.99
CA SER A 264 11.51 -13.18 -11.52
C SER A 264 11.59 -14.60 -10.96
N PRO A 265 10.90 -14.90 -9.84
CA PRO A 265 10.70 -16.26 -9.35
C PRO A 265 9.98 -17.19 -10.33
N SER A 266 9.42 -16.68 -11.43
CA SER A 266 8.85 -17.50 -12.50
C SER A 266 9.90 -18.14 -13.41
N LEU A 267 11.13 -17.64 -13.42
CA LEU A 267 12.22 -18.19 -14.22
C LEU A 267 12.82 -19.45 -13.57
N GLU A 268 13.17 -20.45 -14.39
CA GLU A 268 13.64 -21.75 -13.91
C GLU A 268 14.86 -21.67 -12.99
N ALA A 269 15.83 -20.82 -13.33
CA ALA A 269 17.02 -20.64 -12.50
C ALA A 269 16.69 -20.07 -11.12
N THR A 270 15.76 -19.12 -11.04
CA THR A 270 15.31 -18.54 -9.77
C THR A 270 14.47 -19.55 -8.97
N ARG A 271 13.62 -20.34 -9.65
CA ARG A 271 12.86 -21.43 -9.03
C ARG A 271 13.78 -22.47 -8.43
N SER A 272 14.80 -22.86 -9.18
CA SER A 272 15.82 -23.82 -8.72
C SER A 272 16.58 -23.30 -7.50
N LEU A 273 16.97 -22.01 -7.50
CA LEU A 273 17.61 -21.37 -6.34
C LEU A 273 16.72 -21.43 -5.09
N LEU A 274 15.43 -21.12 -5.21
CA LEU A 274 14.46 -21.20 -4.11
C LEU A 274 14.24 -22.63 -3.63
N ALA A 275 14.10 -23.60 -4.54
CA ALA A 275 13.87 -25.01 -4.21
C ALA A 275 15.07 -25.65 -3.48
N GLN A 276 16.29 -25.22 -3.78
CA GLN A 276 17.52 -25.70 -3.15
C GLN A 276 17.78 -25.07 -1.77
N ALA A 277 17.12 -23.98 -1.44
CA ALA A 277 17.26 -23.33 -0.12
C ALA A 277 16.74 -24.27 0.98
N HIS A 278 17.43 -24.29 2.12
CA HIS A 278 16.98 -24.99 3.31
C HIS A 278 16.10 -24.09 4.21
N CYS A 279 16.15 -22.78 4.01
CA CYS A 279 15.26 -21.81 4.61
C CYS A 279 15.02 -20.66 3.62
N VAL A 280 13.76 -20.24 3.49
CA VAL A 280 13.39 -19.06 2.70
C VAL A 280 12.79 -18.03 3.63
N ILE A 281 13.28 -16.79 3.53
CA ILE A 281 12.78 -15.65 4.30
C ILE A 281 12.04 -14.71 3.33
N ALA A 282 10.71 -14.68 3.42
CA ALA A 282 9.85 -13.82 2.60
C ALA A 282 9.55 -12.52 3.36
N LEU A 283 9.90 -11.39 2.76
CA LEU A 283 9.84 -10.05 3.36
C LEU A 283 8.87 -9.16 2.58
N GLY A 284 7.72 -8.82 3.17
CA GLY A 284 6.75 -7.88 2.59
C GLY A 284 6.35 -8.24 1.16
N THR A 285 5.98 -9.48 0.93
CA THR A 285 5.53 -9.97 -0.37
C THR A 285 4.26 -10.80 -0.24
N GLU A 286 3.29 -10.51 -1.10
CA GLU A 286 2.06 -11.30 -1.17
C GLU A 286 2.31 -12.73 -1.71
N MET A 287 3.45 -12.95 -2.36
CA MET A 287 3.78 -14.19 -3.06
C MET A 287 2.69 -14.51 -4.10
N GLY A 288 2.29 -13.48 -4.83
CA GLY A 288 1.25 -13.57 -5.84
C GLY A 288 1.69 -14.34 -7.08
N GLN A 289 0.72 -14.86 -7.81
CA GLN A 289 0.97 -15.69 -8.99
C GLN A 289 1.78 -14.99 -10.08
N THR A 290 1.60 -13.69 -10.25
CA THR A 290 2.38 -12.87 -11.20
C THR A 290 3.86 -12.80 -10.85
N ASP A 291 4.23 -12.97 -9.60
CA ASP A 291 5.63 -12.93 -9.15
C ASP A 291 6.38 -14.23 -9.46
N TYR A 292 5.71 -15.40 -9.43
CA TYR A 292 6.42 -16.70 -9.44
C TYR A 292 5.96 -17.68 -10.51
N ASP A 293 4.80 -17.51 -11.10
CA ASP A 293 4.26 -18.53 -12.02
C ASP A 293 4.04 -18.01 -13.43
N MET A 294 3.63 -16.76 -13.59
CA MET A 294 3.17 -16.20 -14.88
C MET A 294 2.19 -17.16 -15.60
N TYR A 295 1.38 -17.91 -14.82
CA TYR A 295 0.40 -18.89 -15.29
C TYR A 295 0.97 -20.06 -16.10
N VAL A 296 2.26 -20.38 -15.95
CA VAL A 296 2.94 -21.40 -16.75
C VAL A 296 3.30 -22.66 -15.94
N ASN A 297 3.82 -22.47 -14.72
CA ASN A 297 4.40 -23.58 -13.93
C ASN A 297 3.51 -24.06 -12.76
N GLY A 298 2.34 -23.44 -12.57
CA GLY A 298 1.35 -23.80 -11.58
C GLY A 298 1.55 -23.17 -10.20
N ASN A 299 2.69 -23.33 -9.56
CA ASN A 299 2.94 -22.83 -8.19
C ASN A 299 4.42 -22.51 -7.94
N LEU A 300 4.70 -21.80 -6.84
CA LEU A 300 6.05 -21.76 -6.29
C LEU A 300 6.57 -23.19 -6.04
N PRO A 301 7.88 -23.42 -6.21
CA PRO A 301 8.46 -24.67 -5.77
C PRO A 301 8.22 -24.85 -4.25
N PRO A 302 8.19 -26.06 -3.72
CA PRO A 302 8.09 -26.30 -2.29
C PRO A 302 9.21 -25.56 -1.55
N LEU A 303 8.84 -24.58 -0.71
CA LEU A 303 9.77 -23.79 0.08
C LEU A 303 9.97 -24.46 1.45
N LYS A 304 11.22 -24.74 1.81
CA LYS A 304 11.55 -25.34 3.10
C LYS A 304 11.71 -24.26 4.17
N ASN A 305 11.21 -24.54 5.37
CA ASN A 305 11.33 -23.64 6.53
C ASN A 305 11.01 -22.19 6.16
N LEU A 306 9.85 -21.97 5.53
CA LEU A 306 9.41 -20.65 5.10
C LEU A 306 9.12 -19.78 6.32
N ILE A 307 9.83 -18.65 6.42
CA ILE A 307 9.57 -17.58 7.38
C ILE A 307 8.98 -16.41 6.58
N ARG A 308 7.84 -15.92 7.01
CA ARG A 308 7.14 -14.83 6.33
C ARG A 308 6.91 -13.64 7.25
N ILE A 309 7.43 -12.49 6.88
CA ILE A 309 7.25 -11.21 7.59
C ILE A 309 6.36 -10.32 6.74
N ASP A 310 5.16 -10.01 7.22
CA ASP A 310 4.19 -9.22 6.49
C ASP A 310 3.27 -8.45 7.44
N ILE A 311 2.75 -7.30 6.99
CA ILE A 311 1.73 -6.53 7.70
C ILE A 311 0.32 -7.09 7.50
N SER A 312 0.11 -7.94 6.49
CA SER A 312 -1.18 -8.57 6.20
C SER A 312 -1.36 -9.83 7.04
N PRO A 313 -2.38 -9.90 7.91
CA PRO A 313 -2.67 -11.10 8.68
C PRO A 313 -2.95 -12.33 7.80
N SER A 314 -3.61 -12.14 6.65
CA SER A 314 -3.92 -13.24 5.73
C SER A 314 -2.66 -13.83 5.08
N ALA A 315 -1.66 -13.00 4.84
CA ALA A 315 -0.40 -13.43 4.26
C ALA A 315 0.40 -14.39 5.15
N ILE A 316 0.26 -14.28 6.47
CA ILE A 316 1.05 -15.04 7.44
C ILE A 316 0.35 -16.29 8.00
N GLN A 317 -0.91 -16.56 7.65
CA GLN A 317 -1.72 -17.63 8.25
C GLN A 317 -1.62 -18.99 7.52
N ALA A 318 -0.88 -19.09 6.40
CA ALA A 318 -0.79 -20.35 5.69
C ALA A 318 -0.12 -21.45 6.54
N PRO A 319 -0.65 -22.69 6.52
CA PRO A 319 0.00 -23.81 7.17
C PRO A 319 1.40 -24.05 6.57
N GLN A 320 2.34 -24.55 7.36
CA GLN A 320 3.73 -24.83 6.96
C GLN A 320 4.67 -23.62 6.85
N GLN A 321 4.29 -22.45 7.38
CA GLN A 321 5.16 -21.29 7.47
C GLN A 321 5.22 -20.75 8.91
N LEU A 322 6.33 -20.09 9.24
CA LEU A 322 6.43 -19.28 10.45
C LEU A 322 6.08 -17.82 10.09
N GLY A 323 4.85 -17.41 10.41
CA GLY A 323 4.35 -16.07 10.12
C GLY A 323 4.70 -15.06 11.22
N ILE A 324 5.18 -13.88 10.85
CA ILE A 324 5.45 -12.75 11.74
C ILE A 324 4.62 -11.55 11.25
N HIS A 325 3.57 -11.21 12.01
CA HIS A 325 2.73 -10.04 11.72
C HIS A 325 3.44 -8.77 12.20
N CYS A 326 4.18 -8.14 11.31
CA CYS A 326 4.97 -6.96 11.61
C CYS A 326 5.42 -6.26 10.32
N ASP A 327 5.69 -4.96 10.41
CA ASP A 327 6.44 -4.25 9.37
C ASP A 327 7.86 -4.82 9.23
N VAL A 328 8.36 -4.90 7.99
CA VAL A 328 9.67 -5.52 7.69
C VAL A 328 10.81 -4.81 8.43
N SER A 329 10.84 -3.48 8.43
CA SER A 329 11.91 -2.72 9.10
C SER A 329 11.90 -2.97 10.61
N GLN A 330 10.71 -2.96 11.22
CA GLN A 330 10.55 -3.25 12.64
C GLN A 330 10.97 -4.68 12.98
N ALA A 331 10.52 -5.65 12.20
CA ALA A 331 10.88 -7.05 12.42
C ALA A 331 12.39 -7.27 12.30
N LEU A 332 13.04 -6.70 11.27
CA LEU A 332 14.47 -6.83 11.06
C LEU A 332 15.30 -6.13 12.14
N THR A 333 14.83 -5.02 12.71
CA THR A 333 15.48 -4.35 13.86
C THR A 333 15.63 -5.31 15.05
N HIS A 334 14.64 -6.15 15.30
CA HIS A 334 14.68 -7.13 16.40
C HIS A 334 15.31 -8.47 16.00
N LEU A 335 15.22 -8.86 14.74
CA LEU A 335 15.73 -10.14 14.25
C LEU A 335 17.25 -10.13 14.07
N LEU A 336 17.82 -9.09 13.45
CA LEU A 336 19.24 -9.01 13.10
C LEU A 336 20.18 -9.27 14.29
N PRO A 337 19.95 -8.71 15.50
CA PRO A 337 20.81 -8.96 16.66
C PRO A 337 20.80 -10.41 17.15
N LEU A 338 19.81 -11.21 16.79
CA LEU A 338 19.65 -12.61 17.21
C LEU A 338 20.28 -13.61 16.24
N LEU A 339 20.78 -13.12 15.09
CA LEU A 339 21.31 -13.99 14.05
C LEU A 339 22.79 -14.28 14.24
N THR A 340 23.16 -15.54 13.96
CA THR A 340 24.55 -15.95 13.85
C THR A 340 25.01 -15.75 12.41
N HIS A 341 26.15 -15.05 12.23
CA HIS A 341 26.75 -14.90 10.91
C HIS A 341 27.05 -16.24 10.28
N LYS A 342 26.60 -16.43 9.04
CA LYS A 342 26.84 -17.66 8.29
C LYS A 342 28.15 -17.55 7.53
N LEU A 343 28.94 -18.60 7.62
CA LEU A 343 30.06 -18.78 6.69
C LEU A 343 29.52 -19.32 5.36
N PRO A 344 30.20 -19.01 4.24
CA PRO A 344 29.84 -19.59 2.96
C PRO A 344 29.74 -21.12 3.05
N SER A 345 28.66 -21.68 2.49
CA SER A 345 28.51 -23.11 2.31
C SER A 345 29.43 -23.62 1.16
N VAL A 346 29.19 -24.80 0.62
CA VAL A 346 29.94 -25.35 -0.55
C VAL A 346 30.02 -24.38 -1.72
N SER A 347 28.98 -23.49 -1.86
CA SER A 347 28.97 -22.35 -2.77
C SER A 347 28.51 -21.12 -2.03
N SER A 348 29.28 -20.01 -2.13
CA SER A 348 28.91 -18.75 -1.48
C SER A 348 27.57 -18.22 -2.01
N GLY A 349 26.90 -17.38 -1.21
CA GLY A 349 25.69 -16.69 -1.64
C GLY A 349 25.89 -15.86 -2.91
N GLU A 350 27.03 -15.19 -3.02
CA GLU A 350 27.40 -14.43 -4.23
C GLU A 350 27.54 -15.33 -5.46
N ALA A 351 28.19 -16.49 -5.32
CA ALA A 351 28.31 -17.46 -6.42
C ALA A 351 26.96 -18.00 -6.83
N ARG A 352 26.09 -18.34 -5.90
CA ARG A 352 24.70 -18.77 -6.16
C ARG A 352 23.87 -17.68 -6.87
N ALA A 353 23.99 -16.41 -6.41
CA ALA A 353 23.34 -15.29 -7.05
C ALA A 353 23.88 -15.06 -8.48
N ALA A 354 25.19 -15.14 -8.67
CA ALA A 354 25.83 -14.98 -9.98
C ALA A 354 25.39 -16.05 -10.98
N MET A 355 25.35 -17.32 -10.57
CA MET A 355 24.88 -18.43 -11.42
C MET A 355 23.42 -18.20 -11.85
N THR A 356 22.55 -17.80 -10.93
CA THR A 356 21.14 -17.55 -11.22
C THR A 356 20.94 -16.37 -12.19
N ARG A 357 21.83 -15.38 -12.19
CA ARG A 357 21.77 -14.23 -13.12
C ARG A 357 22.24 -14.57 -14.54
N GLN A 358 23.06 -15.59 -14.71
CA GLN A 358 23.66 -15.97 -16.00
C GLN A 358 22.78 -16.91 -16.84
N THR A 359 21.79 -17.52 -16.21
CA THR A 359 20.81 -18.44 -16.82
C THR A 359 19.48 -17.77 -17.03
#